data_2754a515e1e6781ead16cf55244412eb
#
_entry.id   2754a515e1e6781ead16cf55244412eb
#
_cell.length_a   1.000
_cell.length_b   1.000
_cell.length_c   1.000
_cell.angle_alpha   90.00
_cell.angle_beta   90.00
_cell.angle_gamma   90.00
#
_symmetry.space_group_name_H-M   'P 1'
#
loop_
_entity.id
_entity.type
_entity.pdbx_description
1 polymer ?
#
loop_
_entity_poly.entity_id
_entity_poly.type
_entity_poly.pdbx_seq_one_letter_code
_entity_poly.pdbx_strand_id
1 'polypeptide(L)'
;MNNRKKIPLRKCIGTGEMKPKKEMIRIVRSKEGEVSIDPTGKKSGRGAYLSLSEEAINAAKKKNSLSNHLDADVPASIYDELLELAAKEKK
;
A
#
# COMPACT_ATOMS: atom_id res chain seq x y z
N MET A 1 25.28 -16.67 10.04
CA MET A 1 24.76 -16.52 9.83
C MET A 1 24.01 -16.52 9.52
N ASN A 2 23.57 -16.40 9.39
CA ASN A 2 22.86 -16.33 9.06
C ASN A 2 22.17 -16.16 8.36
N ASN A 3 22.12 -16.26 7.83
CA ASN A 3 21.58 -16.09 7.00
C ASN A 3 20.47 -16.21 6.93
N ARG A 4 20.11 -16.07 6.95
CA ARG A 4 19.00 -16.19 7.03
C ARG A 4 18.27 -15.66 6.10
N LYS A 5 17.25 -15.88 5.92
CA LYS A 5 16.53 -15.35 4.98
C LYS A 5 16.26 -13.99 5.25
N LYS A 6 16.52 -13.10 4.37
CA LYS A 6 16.21 -11.76 4.51
C LYS A 6 14.79 -11.56 4.15
N ILE A 7 14.03 -10.90 4.97
CA ILE A 7 12.65 -10.56 4.69
C ILE A 7 12.66 -9.29 3.88
N PRO A 8 12.07 -9.27 2.69
CA PRO A 8 12.06 -8.04 1.90
C PRO A 8 11.27 -6.95 2.60
N LEU A 9 11.84 -5.77 2.67
CA LEU A 9 11.17 -4.63 3.26
C LEU A 9 10.75 -3.67 2.17
N ARG A 10 9.62 -3.03 2.38
CA ARG A 10 9.13 -2.02 1.46
C ARG A 10 8.78 -0.78 2.25
N LYS A 11 8.89 0.35 1.60
CA LYS A 11 8.59 1.60 2.26
C LYS A 11 7.10 1.85 2.26
N CYS A 12 6.55 2.16 3.41
CA CYS A 12 5.16 2.55 3.53
C CYS A 12 5.05 4.00 3.10
N ILE A 13 4.31 4.26 2.04
CA ILE A 13 4.24 5.62 1.52
C ILE A 13 3.45 6.56 2.43
N GLY A 14 2.70 6.03 3.37
CA GLY A 14 1.96 6.86 4.30
C GLY A 14 2.82 7.38 5.44
N THR A 15 3.61 6.48 6.02
CA THR A 15 4.42 6.84 7.19
C THR A 15 5.89 7.00 6.88
N GLY A 16 6.35 6.46 5.77
CA GLY A 16 7.76 6.51 5.42
C GLY A 16 8.60 5.43 6.07
N GLU A 17 7.96 4.55 6.81
CA GLU A 17 8.68 3.48 7.51
C GLU A 17 8.90 2.28 6.62
N MET A 18 9.99 1.58 6.85
CA MET A 18 10.27 0.34 6.14
C MET A 18 9.65 -0.80 6.93
N LYS A 19 8.89 -1.62 6.26
CA LYS A 19 8.21 -2.74 6.92
C LYS A 19 8.22 -3.97 6.03
N PRO A 20 8.04 -5.15 6.62
CA PRO A 20 7.93 -6.35 5.81
C PRO A 20 6.71 -6.28 4.90
N LYS A 21 6.91 -6.72 3.69
CA LYS A 21 5.87 -6.72 2.70
C LYS A 21 4.57 -7.35 3.18
N LYS A 22 4.65 -8.39 3.96
CA LYS A 22 3.46 -9.08 4.43
C LYS A 22 2.61 -8.27 5.40
N GLU A 23 3.18 -7.20 5.94
CA GLU A 23 2.42 -6.32 6.83
C GLU A 23 1.80 -5.16 6.09
N MET A 24 1.93 -5.15 4.78
CA MET A 24 1.45 -4.06 3.95
C MET A 24 0.57 -4.58 2.84
N ILE A 25 -0.13 -3.64 2.22
CA ILE A 25 -0.94 -3.96 1.06
C ILE A 25 -0.38 -3.18 -0.11
N ARG A 26 -0.44 -3.76 -1.28
CA ARG A 26 0.05 -3.10 -2.48
C ARG A 26 -1.11 -2.48 -3.23
N ILE A 27 -0.92 -1.25 -3.67
CA ILE A 27 -1.87 -0.57 -4.54
C ILE A 27 -1.17 -0.41 -5.87
N VAL A 28 -1.83 -0.72 -6.96
CA VAL A 28 -1.18 -0.72 -8.27
C VAL A 28 -1.95 0.12 -9.25
N ARG A 29 -1.21 0.77 -10.14
CA ARG A 29 -1.80 1.51 -11.24
C ARG A 29 -1.45 0.76 -12.52
N SER A 30 -2.46 0.40 -13.29
CA SER A 30 -2.25 -0.30 -14.54
C SER A 30 -1.74 0.64 -15.61
N LYS A 31 -1.38 0.10 -16.76
CA LYS A 31 -0.95 0.91 -17.87
C LYS A 31 -2.02 1.87 -18.32
N GLU A 32 -3.27 1.50 -18.14
CA GLU A 32 -4.38 2.35 -18.54
C GLU A 32 -4.67 3.43 -17.50
N GLY A 33 -3.96 3.43 -16.41
CA GLY A 33 -4.18 4.43 -15.38
C GLY A 33 -5.19 4.06 -14.32
N GLU A 34 -5.64 2.82 -14.33
CA GLU A 34 -6.57 2.36 -13.31
C GLU A 34 -5.86 1.97 -12.05
N VAL A 35 -6.37 2.43 -10.92
CA VAL A 35 -5.78 2.15 -9.63
C VAL A 35 -6.63 1.12 -8.92
N SER A 36 -6.00 0.08 -8.39
CA SER A 36 -6.72 -0.95 -7.65
C SER A 36 -5.84 -1.49 -6.55
N ILE A 37 -6.48 -2.19 -5.62
CA ILE A 37 -5.77 -2.84 -4.54
C ILE A 37 -5.32 -4.21 -5.02
N ASP A 38 -4.09 -4.56 -4.74
CA ASP A 38 -3.51 -5.81 -5.20
C ASP A 38 -3.06 -6.65 -4.01
N PRO A 39 -3.96 -7.43 -3.44
CA PRO A 39 -3.61 -8.24 -2.26
C PRO A 39 -2.57 -9.31 -2.54
N THR A 40 -2.47 -9.76 -3.77
CA THR A 40 -1.51 -10.81 -4.11
C THR A 40 -0.12 -10.28 -4.41
N GLY A 41 -0.02 -9.01 -4.76
CA GLY A 41 1.25 -8.41 -5.12
C GLY A 41 1.76 -8.82 -6.49
N LYS A 42 0.90 -9.40 -7.32
CA LYS A 42 1.31 -9.92 -8.62
C LYS A 42 0.83 -9.15 -9.83
N LYS A 43 -0.02 -8.18 -9.63
CA LYS A 43 -0.52 -7.41 -10.76
C LYS A 43 0.56 -6.57 -11.39
N SER A 44 0.49 -6.44 -12.69
CA SER A 44 1.44 -5.61 -13.42
C SER A 44 1.11 -4.15 -13.25
N GLY A 45 2.11 -3.31 -13.25
CA GLY A 45 1.93 -1.88 -13.18
C GLY A 45 2.77 -1.27 -12.10
N ARG A 46 2.60 0.02 -11.93
CA ARG A 46 3.35 0.73 -10.90
C ARG A 46 2.69 0.50 -9.56
N GLY A 47 3.46 0.08 -8.60
CA GLY A 47 2.92 -0.26 -7.30
C GLY A 47 3.41 0.62 -6.19
N ALA A 48 2.61 0.71 -5.14
CA ALA A 48 2.98 1.40 -3.92
C ALA A 48 2.55 0.53 -2.76
N TYR A 49 3.32 0.55 -1.69
CA TYR A 49 3.02 -0.23 -0.50
C TYR A 49 2.54 0.66 0.62
N LEU A 50 1.59 0.19 1.37
CA LEU A 50 1.00 0.96 2.44
C LEU A 50 0.69 0.03 3.60
N SER A 51 1.09 0.41 4.80
CA SER A 51 0.79 -0.40 5.98
C SER A 51 -0.70 -0.53 6.17
N LEU A 52 -1.13 -1.71 6.58
CA LEU A 52 -2.54 -1.93 6.87
C LEU A 52 -2.86 -1.44 8.27
N SER A 53 -2.83 -0.14 8.43
CA SER A 53 -3.21 0.48 9.68
C SER A 53 -3.95 1.76 9.37
N GLU A 54 -4.89 2.07 10.22
CA GLU A 54 -5.69 3.27 10.07
C GLU A 54 -4.83 4.51 9.99
N GLU A 55 -3.84 4.58 10.83
CA GLU A 55 -2.93 5.71 10.85
C GLU A 55 -2.20 5.91 9.54
N ALA A 56 -1.66 4.83 8.99
CA ALA A 56 -0.90 4.92 7.76
C ALA A 56 -1.80 5.29 6.60
N ILE A 57 -2.98 4.70 6.56
CA ILE A 57 -3.93 4.94 5.48
C ILE A 57 -4.41 6.38 5.51
N ASN A 58 -4.74 6.87 6.69
CA ASN A 58 -5.20 8.26 6.82
C ASN A 58 -4.08 9.24 6.50
N ALA A 59 -2.85 8.91 6.88
CA ALA A 59 -1.72 9.76 6.55
C ALA A 59 -1.53 9.85 5.04
N ALA A 60 -1.65 8.72 4.35
CA ALA A 60 -1.51 8.68 2.91
C ALA A 60 -2.62 9.48 2.23
N LYS A 61 -3.83 9.36 2.76
CA LYS A 61 -4.98 10.07 2.21
C LYS A 61 -4.79 11.58 2.35
N LYS A 62 -4.36 11.99 3.52
CA LYS A 62 -4.17 13.40 3.81
C LYS A 62 -3.11 14.04 2.93
N LYS A 63 -2.06 13.32 2.65
CA LYS A 63 -0.96 13.83 1.85
C LYS A 63 -1.08 13.49 0.38
N ASN A 64 -2.11 12.78 -0.02
CA ASN A 64 -2.26 12.28 -1.38
C ASN A 64 -1.04 11.48 -1.82
N SER A 65 -0.50 10.69 -0.89
CA SER A 65 0.73 9.95 -1.16
C SER A 65 0.56 8.94 -2.29
N LEU A 66 -0.59 8.27 -2.34
CA LEU A 66 -0.81 7.30 -3.40
C LEU A 66 -0.90 7.96 -4.76
N SER A 67 -1.62 9.07 -4.86
CA SER A 67 -1.74 9.79 -6.12
C SER A 67 -0.38 10.28 -6.60
N ASN A 68 0.41 10.80 -5.69
CA ASN A 68 1.73 11.30 -6.04
C ASN A 68 2.66 10.18 -6.45
N HIS A 69 2.64 9.08 -5.72
CA HIS A 69 3.54 7.97 -6.00
C HIS A 69 3.16 7.25 -7.28
N LEU A 70 1.89 7.06 -7.52
CA LEU A 70 1.40 6.35 -8.69
C LEU A 70 1.18 7.25 -9.90
N ASP A 71 1.27 8.54 -9.69
CA ASP A 71 1.07 9.52 -10.75
C ASP A 71 -0.28 9.31 -11.42
N ALA A 72 -1.31 9.16 -10.60
CA ALA A 72 -2.67 8.93 -11.06
C ALA A 72 -3.63 9.34 -9.98
N ASP A 73 -4.87 9.61 -10.38
CA ASP A 73 -5.90 9.92 -9.40
C ASP A 73 -6.31 8.67 -8.66
N VAL A 74 -6.36 8.74 -7.36
CA VAL A 74 -6.76 7.62 -6.54
C VAL A 74 -8.13 7.94 -5.96
N PRO A 75 -9.16 7.19 -6.33
CA PRO A 75 -10.51 7.47 -5.83
C PRO A 75 -10.59 7.26 -4.32
N ALA A 76 -11.47 8.02 -3.68
CA ALA A 76 -11.67 7.88 -2.25
C ALA A 76 -12.10 6.45 -1.88
N SER A 77 -12.78 5.76 -2.79
CA SER A 77 -13.20 4.39 -2.51
C SER A 77 -12.02 3.46 -2.26
N ILE A 78 -10.87 3.73 -2.87
CA ILE A 78 -9.68 2.93 -2.61
C ILE A 78 -9.26 3.06 -1.14
N TYR A 79 -9.28 4.28 -0.63
CA TYR A 79 -8.92 4.49 0.77
C TYR A 79 -9.95 3.85 1.70
N ASP A 80 -11.23 3.90 1.32
CA ASP A 80 -12.28 3.27 2.12
C ASP A 80 -12.06 1.76 2.18
N GLU A 81 -11.71 1.15 1.06
CA GLU A 81 -11.43 -0.27 1.03
C GLU A 81 -10.21 -0.61 1.87
N LEU A 82 -9.19 0.24 1.81
CA LEU A 82 -8.00 0.01 2.61
C LEU A 82 -8.31 0.07 4.09
N LEU A 83 -9.15 1.01 4.48
CA LEU A 83 -9.55 1.12 5.88
C LEU A 83 -10.33 -0.11 6.35
N GLU A 84 -11.16 -0.65 5.47
CA GLU A 84 -11.88 -1.87 5.78
C GLU A 84 -10.94 -3.05 5.95
N LEU A 85 -9.94 -3.14 5.09
CA LEU A 85 -8.97 -4.21 5.20
C LEU A 85 -8.16 -4.09 6.48
N ALA A 86 -7.81 -2.87 6.85
CA ALA A 86 -7.07 -2.64 8.07
C ALA A 86 -7.90 -3.04 9.29
N ALA A 87 -9.17 -2.75 9.25
CA ALA A 87 -10.08 -3.12 10.35
C ALA A 87 -10.19 -4.63 10.49
N LYS A 88 -10.20 -5.34 9.38
CA LYS A 88 -10.26 -6.78 9.43
C LYS A 88 -8.98 -7.41 9.97
N GLU A 89 -7.86 -6.82 9.66
CA GLU A 89 -6.58 -7.31 10.14
C GLU A 89 -6.40 -7.10 11.64
N LYS A 90 -7.07 -6.06 12.13
CA LYS A 90 -6.93 -5.77 13.50
C LYS A 90 -7.87 -6.62 14.24
N LYS A 91 -7.53 -7.46 14.93
CA LYS A 91 -8.47 -8.28 15.56
C LYS A 91 -8.49 -8.13 16.98
#